data_fcbb7de2063df1ce3967dba60b5b47cb
#
_entry.id   fcbb7de2063df1ce3967dba60b5b47cb
#
_cell.length_a   1.000
_cell.length_b   1.000
_cell.length_c   1.000
_cell.angle_alpha   90.00
_cell.angle_beta   90.00
_cell.angle_gamma   90.00
#
_symmetry.space_group_name_H-M   'P 1'
#
loop_
_entity.id
_entity.type
_entity.pdbx_description
1 polymer ?
#
loop_
_entity_poly.entity_id
_entity_poly.type
_entity_poly.pdbx_seq_one_letter_code
_entity_poly.pdbx_strand_id
1 'polypeptide(L)'
;MLKKIIINNGKFEFGDLKGASAYKIILMHNGIEYSTDKFYFLPTENEKKIDLTVFDTTQDKSNIKMESVHYIVTYDENSQSLVVAEIININNSSRNIYIGSNNFTDKVRQVNDYSLFSNAINLGFPHRSAETFIVSDNKLTDTLPMPPGTRR
;
A
#
# COMPACT_ATOMS: atom_id res chain seq x y z
N MET A 1 -14.19 20.45 -5.53
CA MET A 1 -15.59 20.03 -5.33
C MET A 1 -15.62 18.51 -5.25
N LEU A 2 -16.25 17.92 -4.23
CA LEU A 2 -16.41 16.48 -4.08
C LEU A 2 -17.78 16.06 -4.63
N LYS A 3 -17.80 15.12 -5.58
CA LYS A 3 -19.02 14.45 -6.03
C LYS A 3 -18.96 12.99 -5.56
N LYS A 4 -20.04 12.46 -5.00
CA LYS A 4 -20.17 11.07 -4.55
C LYS A 4 -21.22 10.37 -5.40
N ILE A 5 -20.93 9.15 -5.83
CA ILE A 5 -21.84 8.30 -6.60
C ILE A 5 -21.83 6.88 -6.05
N ILE A 6 -22.93 6.17 -6.21
CA ILE A 6 -23.04 4.75 -5.92
C ILE A 6 -22.76 3.98 -7.22
N ILE A 7 -21.84 3.01 -7.15
CA ILE A 7 -21.53 2.15 -8.28
C ILE A 7 -22.64 1.10 -8.41
N ASN A 8 -23.16 0.96 -9.62
CA ASN A 8 -24.12 -0.07 -9.95
C ASN A 8 -23.56 -0.96 -11.06
N ASN A 9 -23.52 -2.27 -10.83
CA ASN A 9 -22.99 -3.27 -11.74
C ASN A 9 -21.58 -2.94 -12.29
N GLY A 10 -20.70 -2.42 -11.44
CA GLY A 10 -19.34 -2.04 -11.79
C GLY A 10 -19.20 -0.82 -12.68
N LYS A 11 -20.29 -0.09 -12.93
CA LYS A 11 -20.28 1.14 -13.74
C LYS A 11 -20.54 2.37 -12.89
N PHE A 12 -19.89 3.44 -13.25
CA PHE A 12 -20.08 4.76 -12.64
C PHE A 12 -20.03 5.85 -13.71
N GLU A 13 -20.69 6.97 -13.45
CA GLU A 13 -20.70 8.14 -14.32
C GLU A 13 -20.73 9.41 -13.47
N PHE A 14 -19.91 10.38 -13.83
CA PHE A 14 -19.93 11.70 -13.25
C PHE A 14 -20.24 12.71 -14.35
N GLY A 15 -21.43 13.32 -14.28
CA GLY A 15 -21.81 14.41 -15.16
C GLY A 15 -21.39 15.80 -14.65
N ASP A 16 -21.50 16.80 -15.51
CA ASP A 16 -21.28 18.23 -15.19
C ASP A 16 -19.93 18.52 -14.53
N LEU A 17 -18.87 17.93 -15.04
CA LEU A 17 -17.51 18.22 -14.61
C LEU A 17 -17.05 19.53 -15.26
N LYS A 18 -16.42 20.41 -14.46
CA LYS A 18 -15.88 21.67 -14.96
C LYS A 18 -14.65 21.43 -15.82
N GLY A 19 -14.59 22.02 -17.00
CA GLY A 19 -13.34 22.05 -17.78
C GLY A 19 -12.20 22.71 -17.01
N ALA A 20 -10.98 22.49 -17.44
CA ALA A 20 -9.73 23.03 -16.86
C ALA A 20 -9.52 22.74 -15.36
N SER A 21 -10.13 21.70 -14.84
CA SER A 21 -9.94 21.21 -13.46
C SER A 21 -9.26 19.86 -13.47
N ALA A 22 -8.43 19.60 -12.45
CA ALA A 22 -7.87 18.28 -12.21
C ALA A 22 -8.85 17.43 -11.39
N TYR A 23 -8.99 16.19 -11.78
CA TYR A 23 -9.86 15.21 -11.13
C TYR A 23 -9.06 14.01 -10.65
N LYS A 24 -9.53 13.37 -9.60
CA LYS A 24 -9.07 12.08 -9.10
C LYS A 24 -10.30 11.27 -8.70
N ILE A 25 -10.37 10.02 -9.12
CA ILE A 25 -11.41 9.09 -8.68
C ILE A 25 -10.86 8.32 -7.48
N ILE A 26 -11.67 8.22 -6.44
CA ILE A 26 -11.42 7.42 -5.25
C ILE A 26 -12.57 6.45 -5.10
N LEU A 27 -12.26 5.18 -4.98
CA LEU A 27 -13.20 4.08 -4.81
C LEU A 27 -12.86 3.29 -3.55
N MET A 28 -13.86 3.02 -2.73
CA MET A 28 -13.74 2.08 -1.61
C MET A 28 -14.37 0.74 -2.00
N HIS A 29 -13.59 -0.34 -1.93
CA HIS A 29 -14.07 -1.71 -2.17
C HIS A 29 -13.49 -2.65 -1.11
N ASN A 30 -14.36 -3.36 -0.39
CA ASN A 30 -13.97 -4.28 0.70
C ASN A 30 -13.01 -3.65 1.73
N GLY A 31 -13.20 -2.36 2.05
CA GLY A 31 -12.36 -1.62 2.99
C GLY A 31 -11.01 -1.15 2.44
N ILE A 32 -10.74 -1.38 1.16
CA ILE A 32 -9.53 -0.92 0.47
C ILE A 32 -9.86 0.30 -0.38
N GLU A 33 -9.03 1.32 -0.27
CA GLU A 33 -9.10 2.51 -1.13
C GLU A 33 -8.33 2.28 -2.43
N TYR A 34 -9.00 2.50 -3.54
CA TYR A 34 -8.41 2.54 -4.88
C TYR A 34 -8.51 3.96 -5.41
N SER A 35 -7.49 4.40 -6.12
CA SER A 35 -7.56 5.73 -6.72
C SER A 35 -6.84 5.77 -8.06
N THR A 36 -7.30 6.66 -8.93
CA THR A 36 -6.58 7.00 -10.16
C THR A 36 -5.47 8.00 -9.87
N ASP A 37 -4.56 8.16 -10.82
CA ASP A 37 -3.79 9.37 -10.91
C ASP A 37 -4.71 10.57 -11.17
N LYS A 38 -4.18 11.77 -10.96
CA LYS A 38 -4.89 12.99 -11.32
C LYS A 38 -4.99 13.07 -12.84
N PHE A 39 -6.18 13.37 -13.35
CA PHE A 39 -6.42 13.57 -14.76
C PHE A 39 -7.19 14.88 -14.99
N TYR A 40 -7.19 15.39 -16.22
CA TYR A 40 -7.92 16.55 -16.68
C TYR A 40 -8.50 16.29 -18.06
N PHE A 41 -9.50 17.08 -18.44
CA PHE A 41 -10.05 17.06 -19.79
C PHE A 41 -9.27 18.03 -20.67
N LEU A 42 -8.92 17.58 -21.87
CA LEU A 42 -8.41 18.47 -22.90
C LEU A 42 -9.57 19.36 -23.44
N PRO A 43 -9.30 20.53 -24.02
CA PRO A 43 -10.36 21.44 -24.51
C PRO A 43 -11.34 20.79 -25.52
N THR A 44 -10.90 19.73 -26.18
CA THR A 44 -11.70 19.01 -27.20
C THR A 44 -12.34 17.72 -26.65
N GLU A 45 -12.07 17.36 -25.39
CA GLU A 45 -12.61 16.15 -24.75
C GLU A 45 -13.91 16.46 -24.02
N ASN A 46 -15.01 15.82 -24.43
CA ASN A 46 -16.31 15.88 -23.75
C ASN A 46 -16.58 14.68 -22.86
N GLU A 47 -15.81 13.60 -23.01
CA GLU A 47 -15.93 12.35 -22.26
C GLU A 47 -14.55 11.78 -22.00
N LYS A 48 -14.38 11.13 -20.84
CA LYS A 48 -13.18 10.36 -20.51
C LYS A 48 -13.57 9.03 -19.88
N LYS A 49 -13.18 7.93 -20.50
CA LYS A 49 -13.36 6.57 -19.96
C LYS A 49 -12.18 6.22 -19.06
N ILE A 50 -12.50 5.71 -17.90
CA ILE A 50 -11.51 5.32 -16.90
C ILE A 50 -11.91 3.96 -16.34
N ASP A 51 -11.01 2.99 -16.44
CA ASP A 51 -11.16 1.68 -15.84
C ASP A 51 -10.34 1.60 -14.56
N LEU A 52 -10.97 1.13 -13.48
CA LEU A 52 -10.34 0.85 -12.21
C LEU A 52 -10.40 -0.65 -11.94
N THR A 53 -9.24 -1.28 -11.86
CA THR A 53 -9.16 -2.68 -11.41
C THR A 53 -9.21 -2.73 -9.90
N VAL A 54 -10.15 -3.50 -9.37
CA VAL A 54 -10.29 -3.79 -7.94
C VAL A 54 -10.09 -5.27 -7.69
N PHE A 55 -9.66 -5.62 -6.50
CA PHE A 55 -9.44 -6.99 -6.08
C PHE A 55 -10.30 -7.31 -4.87
N ASP A 56 -10.75 -8.55 -4.78
CA ASP A 56 -11.30 -9.06 -3.53
C ASP A 56 -10.21 -9.17 -2.46
N THR A 57 -10.62 -9.27 -1.20
CA THR A 57 -9.68 -9.37 -0.09
C THR A 57 -9.63 -10.79 0.48
N THR A 58 -8.49 -11.14 1.07
CA THR A 58 -8.30 -12.42 1.77
C THR A 58 -7.47 -12.24 3.05
N GLN A 59 -7.73 -13.10 4.03
CA GLN A 59 -6.91 -13.25 5.23
C GLN A 59 -6.02 -14.49 5.17
N ASP A 60 -6.15 -15.28 4.10
CA ASP A 60 -5.31 -16.46 3.89
C ASP A 60 -3.89 -16.06 3.47
N LYS A 61 -2.93 -16.36 4.34
CA LYS A 61 -1.50 -16.06 4.15
C LYS A 61 -0.77 -17.09 3.28
N SER A 62 -1.40 -18.18 2.88
CA SER A 62 -0.74 -19.32 2.19
C SER A 62 -0.04 -18.90 0.88
N ASN A 63 -0.51 -17.85 0.23
CA ASN A 63 0.03 -17.32 -1.01
C ASN A 63 1.02 -16.15 -0.82
N ILE A 64 1.34 -15.79 0.41
CA ILE A 64 2.31 -14.74 0.73
C ILE A 64 3.66 -15.39 0.98
N LYS A 65 4.65 -15.05 0.18
CA LYS A 65 6.00 -15.61 0.27
C LYS A 65 7.04 -14.51 0.28
N MET A 66 7.98 -14.61 1.22
CA MET A 66 9.21 -13.82 1.19
C MET A 66 10.15 -14.47 0.16
N GLU A 67 10.41 -13.77 -0.93
CA GLU A 67 11.22 -14.30 -2.04
C GLU A 67 12.71 -14.06 -1.81
N SER A 68 13.07 -12.92 -1.26
CA SER A 68 14.47 -12.60 -0.94
C SER A 68 14.58 -11.56 0.16
N VAL A 69 15.67 -11.65 0.89
CA VAL A 69 16.12 -10.64 1.86
C VAL A 69 17.57 -10.32 1.54
N HIS A 70 17.88 -9.04 1.38
CA HIS A 70 19.22 -8.54 1.17
C HIS A 70 19.61 -7.57 2.27
N TYR A 71 20.78 -7.74 2.83
CA TYR A 71 21.36 -6.84 3.81
C TYR A 71 22.54 -6.09 3.19
N ILE A 72 22.52 -4.77 3.35
CA ILE A 72 23.68 -3.91 3.05
C ILE A 72 24.12 -3.35 4.40
N VAL A 73 25.35 -3.64 4.78
CA VAL A 73 25.91 -3.22 6.07
C VAL A 73 27.10 -2.30 5.80
N THR A 74 27.04 -1.11 6.38
CA THR A 74 28.11 -0.11 6.32
C THR A 74 28.48 0.33 7.73
N TYR A 75 29.75 0.58 7.98
CA TYR A 75 30.18 1.19 9.23
C TYR A 75 30.24 2.70 9.08
N ASP A 76 29.60 3.41 10.00
CA ASP A 76 29.66 4.87 10.11
C ASP A 76 30.67 5.24 11.19
N GLU A 77 31.78 5.79 10.79
CA GLU A 77 32.88 6.17 11.68
C GLU A 77 32.47 7.33 12.63
N ASN A 78 31.58 8.23 12.19
CA ASN A 78 31.17 9.38 13.01
C ASN A 78 30.32 8.97 14.20
N SER A 79 29.37 8.07 13.97
CA SER A 79 28.48 7.56 15.01
C SER A 79 29.02 6.29 15.68
N GLN A 80 30.13 5.74 15.20
CA GLN A 80 30.71 4.45 15.61
C GLN A 80 29.66 3.32 15.63
N SER A 81 28.81 3.28 14.62
CA SER A 81 27.69 2.35 14.51
C SER A 81 27.62 1.66 13.16
N LEU A 82 26.91 0.56 13.08
CA LEU A 82 26.57 -0.09 11.83
C LEU A 82 25.27 0.51 11.28
N VAL A 83 25.30 0.93 10.04
CA VAL A 83 24.11 1.25 9.25
C VAL A 83 23.71 0.00 8.46
N VAL A 84 22.51 -0.49 8.71
CA VAL A 84 22.00 -1.70 8.07
C VAL A 84 20.78 -1.33 7.23
N ALA A 85 20.86 -1.54 5.92
CA ALA A 85 19.71 -1.49 5.04
C ALA A 85 19.24 -2.92 4.75
N GLU A 86 17.98 -3.19 5.07
CA GLU A 86 17.32 -4.46 4.80
C GLU A 86 16.32 -4.28 3.65
N ILE A 87 16.50 -5.08 2.60
CA ILE A 87 15.67 -5.06 1.41
C ILE A 87 14.95 -6.39 1.30
N ILE A 88 13.63 -6.36 1.47
CA ILE A 88 12.80 -7.54 1.49
C ILE A 88 11.86 -7.54 0.29
N ASN A 89 11.90 -8.58 -0.52
CA ASN A 89 10.94 -8.82 -1.58
C ASN A 89 9.91 -9.85 -1.12
N ILE A 90 8.65 -9.47 -1.16
CA ILE A 90 7.51 -10.33 -0.79
C ILE A 90 6.59 -10.43 -1.98
N ASN A 91 6.12 -11.63 -2.27
CA ASN A 91 5.19 -11.90 -3.35
C ASN A 91 3.86 -12.40 -2.79
N ASN A 92 2.77 -11.82 -3.29
CA ASN A 92 1.42 -12.35 -3.17
C ASN A 92 1.05 -13.01 -4.49
N SER A 93 1.10 -14.33 -4.55
CA SER A 93 0.77 -15.10 -5.75
C SER A 93 -0.73 -15.35 -5.94
N SER A 94 -1.58 -14.87 -5.04
CA SER A 94 -3.03 -14.95 -5.17
C SER A 94 -3.59 -13.89 -6.12
N ARG A 95 -4.88 -13.97 -6.41
CA ARG A 95 -5.63 -12.94 -7.14
C ARG A 95 -6.29 -11.91 -6.21
N ASN A 96 -6.15 -12.08 -4.90
CA ASN A 96 -6.81 -11.26 -3.88
C ASN A 96 -5.79 -10.41 -3.15
N ILE A 97 -6.24 -9.27 -2.61
CA ILE A 97 -5.42 -8.48 -1.68
C ILE A 97 -5.37 -9.19 -0.33
N TYR A 98 -4.18 -9.51 0.13
CA TYR A 98 -3.99 -9.99 1.48
C TYR A 98 -4.06 -8.81 2.47
N ILE A 99 -5.01 -8.87 3.40
CA ILE A 99 -5.29 -7.81 4.35
C ILE A 99 -4.80 -8.11 5.78
N GLY A 100 -4.01 -9.18 5.95
CA GLY A 100 -3.56 -9.63 7.26
C GLY A 100 -4.53 -10.60 7.91
N SER A 101 -3.99 -11.46 8.77
CA SER A 101 -4.75 -12.52 9.46
C SER A 101 -5.23 -12.10 10.84
N ASN A 102 -4.51 -11.21 11.52
CA ASN A 102 -4.81 -10.76 12.88
C ASN A 102 -5.18 -9.28 12.90
N ASN A 103 -6.09 -8.91 13.80
CA ASN A 103 -6.36 -7.51 14.09
C ASN A 103 -5.31 -7.03 15.11
N PHE A 104 -4.63 -5.94 14.80
CA PHE A 104 -3.80 -5.21 15.76
C PHE A 104 -4.68 -4.26 16.59
N THR A 105 -5.63 -3.62 15.90
CA THR A 105 -6.73 -2.85 16.47
C THR A 105 -7.98 -3.10 15.63
N ASP A 106 -9.13 -2.53 16.01
CA ASP A 106 -10.37 -2.62 15.23
C ASP A 106 -10.23 -2.12 13.78
N LYS A 107 -9.22 -1.30 13.51
CA LYS A 107 -9.00 -0.67 12.19
C LYS A 107 -7.69 -1.07 11.50
N VAL A 108 -6.76 -1.67 12.24
CA VAL A 108 -5.41 -1.96 11.75
C VAL A 108 -5.15 -3.45 11.83
N ARG A 109 -4.72 -4.04 10.73
CA ARG A 109 -4.40 -5.46 10.64
C ARG A 109 -2.90 -5.68 10.53
N GLN A 110 -2.46 -6.78 11.08
CA GLN A 110 -1.10 -7.28 10.96
C GLN A 110 -0.94 -8.03 9.64
N VAL A 111 -0.23 -7.44 8.68
CA VAL A 111 0.00 -8.03 7.36
C VAL A 111 1.27 -8.87 7.37
N ASN A 112 2.40 -8.31 7.75
CA ASN A 112 3.66 -9.02 7.93
C ASN A 112 4.41 -8.50 9.14
N ASP A 113 5.26 -9.38 9.70
CA ASP A 113 6.17 -9.05 10.78
C ASP A 113 7.61 -9.29 10.36
N TYR A 114 8.47 -8.38 10.81
CA TYR A 114 9.90 -8.44 10.63
C TYR A 114 10.59 -8.33 11.99
N SER A 115 11.62 -9.12 12.21
CA SER A 115 12.44 -9.00 13.41
C SER A 115 13.43 -7.86 13.23
N LEU A 116 13.52 -6.99 14.21
CA LEU A 116 14.55 -5.96 14.28
C LEU A 116 15.76 -6.47 15.07
N PHE A 117 16.93 -5.94 14.74
CA PHE A 117 18.10 -6.15 15.60
C PHE A 117 17.83 -5.58 17.00
N SER A 118 18.28 -6.27 18.04
CA SER A 118 17.96 -5.92 19.44
C SER A 118 18.35 -4.50 19.86
N ASN A 119 19.33 -3.92 19.19
CA ASN A 119 19.82 -2.57 19.45
C ASN A 119 19.57 -1.61 18.28
N ALA A 120 18.58 -1.90 17.44
CA ALA A 120 18.24 -1.02 16.33
C ALA A 120 17.70 0.32 16.84
N ILE A 121 18.28 1.40 16.34
CA ILE A 121 17.87 2.79 16.59
C ILE A 121 17.70 3.50 15.24
N ASN A 122 16.98 4.61 15.24
CA ASN A 122 16.85 5.46 14.06
C ASN A 122 16.32 4.73 12.82
N LEU A 123 15.20 4.00 12.97
CA LEU A 123 14.56 3.31 11.87
C LEU A 123 14.13 4.29 10.78
N GLY A 124 14.50 4.01 9.53
CA GLY A 124 14.13 4.77 8.35
C GLY A 124 13.40 3.93 7.32
N PHE A 125 12.44 4.54 6.62
CA PHE A 125 11.61 3.89 5.60
C PHE A 125 11.67 4.71 4.30
N PRO A 126 12.72 4.58 3.47
CA PRO A 126 12.96 5.48 2.34
C PRO A 126 11.90 5.40 1.23
N HIS A 127 11.16 4.28 1.13
CA HIS A 127 10.20 4.04 0.06
C HIS A 127 8.75 3.93 0.54
N ARG A 128 8.50 4.08 1.85
CA ARG A 128 7.17 3.92 2.45
C ARG A 128 6.96 4.88 3.61
N SER A 129 5.71 5.25 3.86
CA SER A 129 5.38 6.04 5.06
C SER A 129 5.62 5.22 6.33
N ALA A 130 6.27 5.81 7.31
CA ALA A 130 6.47 5.20 8.63
C ALA A 130 5.13 4.84 9.32
N GLU A 131 4.05 5.55 8.99
CA GLU A 131 2.69 5.31 9.52
C GLU A 131 2.11 3.95 9.13
N THR A 132 2.68 3.28 8.10
CA THR A 132 2.27 1.93 7.69
C THR A 132 2.94 0.84 8.50
N PHE A 133 3.77 1.20 9.47
CA PHE A 133 4.48 0.28 10.34
C PHE A 133 4.18 0.55 11.82
N ILE A 134 4.16 -0.51 12.59
CA ILE A 134 4.10 -0.45 14.06
C ILE A 134 5.36 -1.11 14.58
N VAL A 135 6.07 -0.37 15.43
CA VAL A 135 7.26 -0.88 16.12
C VAL A 135 6.88 -1.22 17.55
N SER A 136 7.13 -2.45 17.96
CA SER A 136 6.98 -2.88 19.35
C SER A 136 8.08 -3.88 19.70
N ASP A 137 8.77 -3.65 20.79
CA ASP A 137 9.93 -4.43 21.20
C ASP A 137 10.96 -4.51 20.03
N ASN A 138 11.40 -5.71 19.67
CA ASN A 138 12.31 -5.94 18.55
C ASN A 138 11.57 -6.39 17.28
N LYS A 139 10.35 -5.88 17.06
CA LYS A 139 9.48 -6.28 15.97
C LYS A 139 8.94 -5.07 15.21
N LEU A 140 8.97 -5.18 13.91
CA LEU A 140 8.34 -4.26 12.98
C LEU A 140 7.15 -4.95 12.32
N THR A 141 5.94 -4.46 12.59
CA THR A 141 4.71 -4.97 11.99
C THR A 141 4.28 -4.08 10.83
N ASP A 142 4.19 -4.65 9.64
CA ASP A 142 3.64 -4.02 8.45
C ASP A 142 2.11 -4.13 8.47
N THR A 143 1.44 -3.01 8.31
CA THR A 143 -0.03 -2.92 8.35
C THR A 143 -0.65 -2.66 6.98
N LEU A 144 0.16 -2.44 5.94
CA LEU A 144 -0.32 -2.13 4.61
C LEU A 144 -0.80 -3.39 3.88
N PRO A 145 -2.07 -3.44 3.43
CA PRO A 145 -2.57 -4.54 2.62
C PRO A 145 -1.68 -4.83 1.42
N MET A 146 -1.53 -6.10 1.10
CA MET A 146 -0.64 -6.55 0.04
C MET A 146 -1.41 -7.00 -1.20
N PRO A 147 -1.43 -6.20 -2.28
CA PRO A 147 -2.06 -6.58 -3.54
C PRO A 147 -1.33 -7.76 -4.19
N PRO A 148 -1.95 -8.42 -5.19
CA PRO A 148 -1.29 -9.40 -6.03
C PRO A 148 0.02 -8.88 -6.63
N GLY A 149 1.02 -9.73 -6.71
CA GLY A 149 2.35 -9.42 -7.22
C GLY A 149 3.40 -9.17 -6.14
N THR A 150 4.56 -8.66 -6.56
CA THR A 150 5.71 -8.46 -5.68
C THR A 150 5.74 -7.05 -5.11
N ARG A 151 6.02 -6.95 -3.81
CA ARG A 151 6.27 -5.71 -3.07
C ARG A 151 7.68 -5.74 -2.46
N ARG A 152 8.37 -4.63 -2.59
CA ARG A 152 9.66 -4.36 -1.97
C ARG A 152 9.52 -3.38 -0.81
#